data_0271a4e8120dc6d6d1404cebdfab016c
#
_entry.id   0271a4e8120dc6d6d1404cebdfab016c
#
_cell.length_a   1.000
_cell.length_b   1.000
_cell.length_c   1.000
_cell.angle_alpha   90.00
_cell.angle_beta   90.00
_cell.angle_gamma   90.00
#
_symmetry.space_group_name_H-M   'P 1'
#
loop_
_entity.id
_entity.type
_entity.pdbx_description
1 polymer ?
#
loop_
_entity_poly.entity_id
_entity_poly.type
_entity_poly.pdbx_seq_one_letter_code
_entity_poly.pdbx_strand_id
1 'polypeptide(L)'
;NSPTNTAGPDLYQHYVSGVGTWTASQDNDVPYHREFAKSIKLQCVATDTAYPNASDYFYSLYRMEAVDCWRVQYGTAYAQPVSVSFWVKSNKTGLIGVNLENESNEDPNSHDRVCPRTVMIEKPNTWEFKTLTYPGDYKYTMDYYTAKGLVLEFFWTAGSTNGNDDAN
;
A
#
# COMPACT_ATOMS: atom_id res chain seq x y z
N ASN A 1 13.89 -18.71 -0.54
CA ASN A 1 13.35 -18.01 -1.69
C ASN A 1 13.61 -16.53 -1.48
N SER A 2 14.42 -15.92 -2.34
CA SER A 2 14.63 -14.47 -2.30
C SER A 2 13.31 -13.74 -2.60
N PRO A 3 13.01 -12.64 -1.90
CA PRO A 3 11.87 -11.83 -2.23
C PRO A 3 12.01 -11.35 -3.69
N THR A 4 11.06 -11.67 -4.52
CA THR A 4 11.05 -11.19 -5.90
C THR A 4 10.48 -9.77 -5.88
N ASN A 5 11.39 -8.80 -5.79
CA ASN A 5 11.08 -7.40 -6.10
C ASN A 5 10.79 -7.30 -7.59
N THR A 6 9.52 -7.24 -7.95
CA THR A 6 9.11 -6.95 -9.33
C THR A 6 8.60 -5.52 -9.40
N ALA A 7 9.27 -4.70 -10.20
CA ALA A 7 8.70 -3.42 -10.61
C ALA A 7 7.40 -3.71 -11.39
N GLY A 8 6.28 -3.24 -10.86
CA GLY A 8 5.00 -3.27 -11.54
C GLY A 8 4.89 -2.13 -12.57
N PRO A 9 3.83 -2.09 -13.38
CA PRO A 9 3.52 -0.92 -14.18
C PRO A 9 3.29 0.30 -13.28
N ASP A 10 3.65 1.47 -13.76
CA ASP A 10 3.30 2.78 -13.21
C ASP A 10 3.77 3.05 -11.76
N LEU A 11 5.07 2.85 -11.47
CA LEU A 11 5.70 3.16 -10.17
C LEU A 11 5.26 2.26 -8.99
N TYR A 12 4.41 1.26 -9.22
CA TYR A 12 4.10 0.26 -8.21
C TYR A 12 5.23 -0.75 -8.05
N GLN A 13 5.55 -1.05 -6.81
CA GLN A 13 6.47 -2.12 -6.43
C GLN A 13 5.72 -3.19 -5.65
N HIS A 14 6.09 -4.45 -5.83
CA HIS A 14 5.46 -5.59 -5.18
C HIS A 14 6.49 -6.37 -4.40
N TYR A 15 6.18 -6.68 -3.15
CA TYR A 15 7.06 -7.39 -2.23
C TYR A 15 6.34 -8.64 -1.74
N VAL A 16 7.00 -9.79 -1.90
CA VAL A 16 6.43 -11.10 -1.59
C VAL A 16 7.43 -11.92 -0.79
N SER A 17 7.02 -12.48 0.33
CA SER A 17 7.81 -13.43 1.11
C SER A 17 6.90 -14.49 1.72
N GLY A 18 7.23 -15.78 1.55
CA GLY A 18 6.55 -16.91 2.20
C GLY A 18 5.10 -17.20 1.78
N VAL A 19 4.54 -16.47 0.82
CA VAL A 19 3.12 -16.60 0.41
C VAL A 19 2.96 -17.15 -1.01
N GLY A 20 3.94 -17.88 -1.49
CA GLY A 20 3.93 -18.46 -2.83
C GLY A 20 4.53 -17.56 -3.90
N THR A 21 4.23 -17.87 -5.16
CA THR A 21 4.73 -17.12 -6.32
C THR A 21 3.62 -16.28 -6.92
N TRP A 22 3.90 -15.00 -7.12
CA TRP A 22 2.92 -14.05 -7.64
C TRP A 22 3.44 -13.37 -8.91
N THR A 23 2.52 -13.01 -9.78
CA THR A 23 2.78 -12.20 -10.97
C THR A 23 1.96 -10.92 -10.92
N ALA A 24 2.55 -9.84 -11.40
CA ALA A 24 1.88 -8.57 -11.64
C ALA A 24 1.81 -8.31 -13.15
N SER A 25 0.65 -7.95 -13.66
CA SER A 25 0.44 -7.67 -15.08
C SER A 25 -0.65 -6.63 -15.28
N GLN A 26 -0.68 -6.00 -16.46
CA GLN A 26 -1.83 -5.21 -16.89
C GLN A 26 -2.98 -6.12 -17.30
N ASP A 27 -4.21 -5.73 -16.95
CA ASP A 27 -5.44 -6.41 -17.37
C ASP A 27 -6.43 -5.43 -18.00
N ASN A 28 -7.31 -5.96 -18.85
CA ASN A 28 -8.40 -5.21 -19.47
C ASN A 28 -9.68 -5.21 -18.62
N ASP A 29 -9.73 -6.00 -17.57
CA ASP A 29 -10.81 -6.01 -16.61
C ASP A 29 -10.72 -4.74 -15.74
N VAL A 30 -11.61 -3.80 -15.96
CA VAL A 30 -11.62 -2.49 -15.32
C VAL A 30 -13.00 -2.19 -14.73
N PRO A 31 -13.11 -1.26 -13.78
CA PRO A 31 -14.39 -0.82 -13.25
C PRO A 31 -15.32 -0.30 -14.35
N TYR A 32 -16.61 -0.44 -14.15
CA TYR A 32 -17.67 -0.17 -15.13
C TYR A 32 -17.66 1.26 -15.72
N HIS A 33 -17.06 2.21 -15.04
CA HIS A 33 -17.11 3.62 -15.44
C HIS A 33 -16.14 4.05 -16.55
N ARG A 34 -15.50 3.14 -17.26
CA ARG A 34 -14.63 3.40 -18.43
C ARG A 34 -13.58 4.51 -18.26
N GLU A 35 -13.34 4.95 -17.04
CA GLU A 35 -12.34 5.98 -16.72
C GLU A 35 -10.91 5.41 -16.70
N PHE A 36 -10.82 4.09 -16.65
CA PHE A 36 -9.55 3.38 -16.60
C PHE A 36 -9.35 2.55 -17.86
N ALA A 37 -8.21 2.71 -18.50
CA ALA A 37 -7.85 1.91 -19.67
C ALA A 37 -7.39 0.50 -19.29
N LYS A 38 -6.79 0.35 -18.11
CA LYS A 38 -6.20 -0.88 -17.59
C LYS A 38 -6.33 -0.95 -16.07
N SER A 39 -6.23 -2.15 -15.55
CA SER A 39 -6.01 -2.42 -14.12
C SER A 39 -4.69 -3.15 -13.89
N ILE A 40 -4.22 -3.14 -12.65
CA ILE A 40 -3.13 -4.00 -12.20
C ILE A 40 -3.74 -5.30 -11.72
N LYS A 41 -3.32 -6.41 -12.30
CA LYS A 41 -3.71 -7.76 -11.89
C LYS A 41 -2.58 -8.41 -11.13
N LEU A 42 -2.87 -8.82 -9.90
CA LEU A 42 -2.00 -9.62 -9.06
C LEU A 42 -2.53 -11.05 -9.04
N GLN A 43 -1.72 -12.00 -9.46
CA GLN A 43 -2.13 -13.40 -9.58
C GLN A 43 -1.15 -14.32 -8.87
N CYS A 44 -1.66 -15.12 -7.94
CA CYS A 44 -0.93 -16.24 -7.37
C CYS A 44 -0.85 -17.36 -8.42
N VAL A 45 0.37 -17.71 -8.83
CA VAL A 45 0.63 -18.76 -9.82
C VAL A 45 1.12 -20.07 -9.19
N ALA A 46 1.62 -20.00 -7.94
CA ALA A 46 1.94 -21.16 -7.13
C ALA A 46 1.74 -20.81 -5.65
N THR A 47 1.01 -21.66 -4.95
CA THR A 47 0.76 -21.52 -3.50
C THR A 47 1.96 -22.00 -2.70
N ASP A 48 2.19 -21.38 -1.53
CA ASP A 48 3.08 -21.92 -0.50
C ASP A 48 2.30 -22.87 0.41
N THR A 49 2.82 -24.06 0.62
CA THR A 49 2.17 -25.08 1.47
C THR A 49 2.51 -24.86 2.96
N ALA A 50 3.50 -24.04 3.27
CA ALA A 50 3.90 -23.71 4.63
C ALA A 50 3.21 -22.44 5.17
N TYR A 51 2.42 -21.76 4.37
CA TYR A 51 1.66 -20.58 4.79
C TYR A 51 0.53 -20.95 5.78
N PRO A 52 0.24 -20.14 6.83
CA PRO A 52 0.88 -18.86 7.13
C PRO A 52 1.99 -18.97 8.19
N ASN A 53 3.15 -18.34 7.92
CA ASN A 53 4.16 -18.09 8.95
C ASN A 53 4.07 -16.65 9.46
N ALA A 54 4.59 -16.40 10.66
CA ALA A 54 4.51 -15.08 11.27
C ALA A 54 5.18 -13.97 10.45
N SER A 55 6.21 -14.30 9.69
CA SER A 55 6.99 -13.37 8.86
C SER A 55 6.54 -13.29 7.39
N ASP A 56 5.49 -14.00 7.00
CA ASP A 56 5.01 -14.00 5.62
C ASP A 56 4.30 -12.70 5.29
N TYR A 57 4.49 -12.22 4.05
CA TYR A 57 3.79 -11.02 3.58
C TYR A 57 3.66 -10.98 2.06
N PHE A 58 2.64 -10.27 1.62
CA PHE A 58 2.51 -9.76 0.28
C PHE A 58 1.90 -8.37 0.33
N TYR A 59 2.66 -7.37 -0.11
CA TYR A 59 2.17 -6.02 -0.22
C TYR A 59 2.62 -5.35 -1.52
N SER A 60 1.88 -4.35 -1.91
CA SER A 60 2.19 -3.47 -3.03
C SER A 60 2.31 -2.06 -2.51
N LEU A 61 3.26 -1.30 -3.00
CA LEU A 61 3.41 0.08 -2.61
C LEU A 61 3.54 1.01 -3.82
N TYR A 62 3.13 2.25 -3.61
CA TYR A 62 3.30 3.38 -4.50
C TYR A 62 3.98 4.50 -3.74
N ARG A 63 5.12 5.00 -4.25
CA ARG A 63 5.84 6.12 -3.66
C ARG A 63 5.52 7.42 -4.39
N MET A 64 5.16 8.43 -3.61
CA MET A 64 5.08 9.82 -4.07
C MET A 64 6.39 10.51 -3.75
N GLU A 65 6.90 11.30 -4.67
CA GLU A 65 8.08 12.11 -4.39
C GLU A 65 7.74 13.22 -3.39
N ALA A 66 8.69 13.55 -2.52
CA ALA A 66 8.48 14.55 -1.48
C ALA A 66 8.11 15.92 -2.06
N VAL A 67 8.69 16.28 -3.20
CA VAL A 67 8.37 17.53 -3.89
C VAL A 67 6.91 17.64 -4.30
N ASP A 68 6.23 16.53 -4.57
CA ASP A 68 4.80 16.51 -4.90
C ASP A 68 3.91 16.57 -3.66
N CYS A 69 4.50 16.28 -2.49
CA CYS A 69 3.79 16.23 -1.21
C CYS A 69 3.81 17.56 -0.44
N TRP A 70 4.46 18.61 -0.93
CA TRP A 70 4.61 19.86 -0.19
C TRP A 70 3.29 20.48 0.30
N ARG A 71 2.17 20.22 -0.38
CA ARG A 71 0.85 20.72 -0.03
C ARG A 71 0.25 20.09 1.22
N VAL A 72 0.71 18.89 1.61
CA VAL A 72 0.19 18.23 2.82
C VAL A 72 0.74 18.84 4.10
N GLN A 73 1.84 19.61 4.02
CA GLN A 73 2.46 20.38 5.12
C GLN A 73 2.73 19.51 6.36
N TYR A 74 3.11 18.25 6.17
CA TYR A 74 3.43 17.35 7.27
C TYR A 74 4.59 17.89 8.12
N GLY A 75 4.55 17.62 9.42
CA GLY A 75 5.47 18.18 10.41
C GLY A 75 5.16 19.62 10.83
N THR A 76 4.04 20.18 10.42
CA THR A 76 3.60 21.53 10.81
C THR A 76 2.23 21.52 11.46
N ALA A 77 1.88 22.61 12.15
CA ALA A 77 0.54 22.78 12.73
C ALA A 77 -0.59 22.86 11.65
N TYR A 78 -0.21 22.98 10.38
CA TYR A 78 -1.11 23.09 9.24
C TYR A 78 -1.20 21.80 8.43
N ALA A 79 -0.67 20.68 8.96
CA ALA A 79 -0.69 19.40 8.28
C ALA A 79 -2.09 19.01 7.82
N GLN A 80 -2.23 18.73 6.53
CA GLN A 80 -3.51 18.45 5.88
C GLN A 80 -3.80 16.94 5.85
N PRO A 81 -5.06 16.53 5.98
CA PRO A 81 -5.44 15.14 5.77
C PRO A 81 -5.27 14.74 4.31
N VAL A 82 -4.98 13.46 4.08
CA VAL A 82 -4.88 12.84 2.76
C VAL A 82 -6.01 11.85 2.58
N SER A 83 -6.76 11.97 1.49
CA SER A 83 -7.77 10.98 1.11
C SER A 83 -7.28 10.16 -0.08
N VAL A 84 -7.42 8.85 0.03
CA VAL A 84 -7.08 7.88 -1.01
C VAL A 84 -8.35 7.18 -1.45
N SER A 85 -8.60 7.18 -2.76
CA SER A 85 -9.73 6.48 -3.35
C SER A 85 -9.25 5.54 -4.44
N PHE A 86 -9.79 4.33 -4.47
CA PHE A 86 -9.39 3.31 -5.44
C PHE A 86 -10.51 2.30 -5.71
N TRP A 87 -10.40 1.65 -6.84
CA TRP A 87 -11.21 0.48 -7.15
C TRP A 87 -10.42 -0.78 -6.86
N VAL A 88 -11.08 -1.75 -6.25
CA VAL A 88 -10.49 -3.06 -5.95
C VAL A 88 -11.46 -4.18 -6.34
N LYS A 89 -10.90 -5.26 -6.86
CA LYS A 89 -11.62 -6.49 -7.18
C LYS A 89 -10.78 -7.67 -6.76
N SER A 90 -11.38 -8.63 -6.06
CA SER A 90 -10.70 -9.86 -5.66
C SER A 90 -11.65 -11.05 -5.87
N ASN A 91 -11.08 -12.22 -6.10
CA ASN A 91 -11.84 -13.49 -6.06
C ASN A 91 -12.12 -13.99 -4.64
N LYS A 92 -11.62 -13.28 -3.63
CA LYS A 92 -11.82 -13.55 -2.20
C LYS A 92 -12.44 -12.34 -1.52
N THR A 93 -13.18 -12.56 -0.46
CA THR A 93 -13.64 -11.55 0.49
C THR A 93 -12.69 -11.49 1.68
N GLY A 94 -12.64 -10.37 2.35
CA GLY A 94 -11.81 -10.20 3.56
C GLY A 94 -11.25 -8.80 3.69
N LEU A 95 -10.51 -8.58 4.78
CA LEU A 95 -9.83 -7.32 5.04
C LEU A 95 -8.52 -7.25 4.26
N ILE A 96 -8.23 -6.08 3.72
CA ILE A 96 -6.91 -5.69 3.25
C ILE A 96 -6.42 -4.49 4.04
N GLY A 97 -5.12 -4.46 4.34
CA GLY A 97 -4.47 -3.29 4.93
C GLY A 97 -4.21 -2.24 3.86
N VAL A 98 -4.41 -0.96 4.20
CA VAL A 98 -4.02 0.16 3.35
C VAL A 98 -3.36 1.19 4.25
N ASN A 99 -2.05 1.32 4.16
CA ASN A 99 -1.28 2.18 5.01
C ASN A 99 -0.82 3.41 4.25
N LEU A 100 -0.77 4.53 4.93
CA LEU A 100 -0.09 5.73 4.46
C LEU A 100 1.11 5.97 5.37
N GLU A 101 2.29 5.97 4.79
CA GLU A 101 3.56 6.13 5.47
C GLU A 101 4.22 7.45 5.07
N ASN A 102 4.81 8.13 6.04
CA ASN A 102 5.74 9.22 5.82
C ASN A 102 7.16 8.65 5.90
N GLU A 103 7.78 8.39 4.74
CA GLU A 103 9.12 7.79 4.62
C GLU A 103 10.24 8.85 4.70
N SER A 104 9.96 10.02 5.26
CA SER A 104 10.94 11.11 5.36
C SER A 104 12.02 10.80 6.41
N ASN A 105 13.27 10.75 5.98
CA ASN A 105 14.43 10.38 6.81
C ASN A 105 14.98 11.51 7.70
N GLU A 106 14.22 12.54 8.03
CA GLU A 106 14.73 13.61 8.91
C GLU A 106 14.71 13.26 10.41
N ASP A 107 14.10 12.16 10.81
CA ASP A 107 14.22 11.68 12.18
C ASP A 107 15.55 10.91 12.34
N PRO A 108 16.50 11.39 13.16
CA PRO A 108 17.74 10.68 13.45
C PRO A 108 17.52 9.34 14.13
N ASN A 109 16.30 9.04 14.60
CA ASN A 109 15.91 7.76 15.15
C ASN A 109 15.22 6.84 14.10
N SER A 110 15.16 7.24 12.84
CA SER A 110 14.71 6.48 11.67
C SER A 110 13.39 5.73 11.84
N HIS A 111 12.40 6.36 12.41
CA HIS A 111 11.06 5.79 12.50
C HIS A 111 10.18 6.36 11.40
N ASP A 112 10.00 5.57 10.36
CA ASP A 112 8.96 5.82 9.39
C ASP A 112 7.60 5.85 10.10
N ARG A 113 6.79 6.86 9.82
CA ARG A 113 5.49 6.99 10.47
C ARG A 113 4.41 6.42 9.61
N VAL A 114 3.84 5.32 10.07
CA VAL A 114 2.76 4.62 9.40
C VAL A 114 1.42 4.98 10.01
N CYS A 115 0.44 5.30 9.19
CA CYS A 115 -0.96 5.41 9.58
C CYS A 115 -1.74 4.25 8.96
N PRO A 116 -1.97 3.16 9.70
CA PRO A 116 -2.65 1.99 9.18
C PRO A 116 -4.16 2.22 9.06
N ARG A 117 -4.75 1.64 8.02
CA ARG A 117 -6.20 1.53 7.81
C ARG A 117 -6.50 0.17 7.20
N THR A 118 -7.74 -0.25 7.30
CA THR A 118 -8.23 -1.47 6.66
C THR A 118 -9.49 -1.19 5.87
N VAL A 119 -9.69 -1.94 4.78
CA VAL A 119 -10.96 -1.98 4.05
C VAL A 119 -11.41 -3.41 3.87
N MET A 120 -12.72 -3.61 3.90
CA MET A 120 -13.34 -4.90 3.62
C MET A 120 -13.61 -5.03 2.11
N ILE A 121 -13.18 -6.12 1.51
CA ILE A 121 -13.68 -6.60 0.22
C ILE A 121 -14.91 -7.46 0.52
N GLU A 122 -16.09 -6.99 0.13
CA GLU A 122 -17.37 -7.58 0.53
C GLU A 122 -17.88 -8.63 -0.45
N LYS A 123 -17.61 -8.42 -1.75
CA LYS A 123 -18.15 -9.27 -2.82
C LYS A 123 -17.03 -9.82 -3.71
N PRO A 124 -16.95 -11.16 -3.84
CA PRO A 124 -15.95 -11.75 -4.72
C PRO A 124 -16.26 -11.39 -6.19
N ASN A 125 -15.20 -11.25 -6.97
CA ASN A 125 -15.25 -10.97 -8.41
C ASN A 125 -16.05 -9.72 -8.81
N THR A 126 -16.18 -8.76 -7.88
CA THR A 126 -16.93 -7.52 -8.11
C THR A 126 -15.99 -6.32 -7.88
N TRP A 127 -16.04 -5.34 -8.76
CA TRP A 127 -15.34 -4.07 -8.55
C TRP A 127 -16.03 -3.25 -7.45
N GLU A 128 -15.29 -2.89 -6.44
CA GLU A 128 -15.75 -2.07 -5.31
C GLU A 128 -14.93 -0.80 -5.22
N PHE A 129 -15.60 0.35 -5.08
CA PHE A 129 -14.96 1.62 -4.83
C PHE A 129 -14.73 1.81 -3.33
N LYS A 130 -13.51 2.11 -2.95
CA LYS A 130 -13.11 2.35 -1.55
C LYS A 130 -12.52 3.73 -1.41
N THR A 131 -12.78 4.35 -0.26
CA THR A 131 -12.19 5.65 0.11
C THR A 131 -11.75 5.59 1.56
N LEU A 132 -10.53 6.07 1.81
CA LEU A 132 -9.92 6.20 3.12
C LEU A 132 -9.41 7.61 3.31
N THR A 133 -9.50 8.14 4.54
CA THR A 133 -8.91 9.42 4.90
C THR A 133 -7.93 9.23 6.04
N TYR A 134 -6.74 9.76 5.87
CA TYR A 134 -5.64 9.75 6.83
C TYR A 134 -5.49 11.14 7.42
N PRO A 135 -5.33 11.28 8.75
CA PRO A 135 -5.09 12.57 9.36
C PRO A 135 -3.74 13.15 8.92
N GLY A 136 -3.62 14.46 8.96
CA GLY A 136 -2.33 15.12 8.75
C GLY A 136 -1.35 14.76 9.88
N ASP A 137 -0.09 14.51 9.52
CA ASP A 137 0.98 14.31 10.50
C ASP A 137 1.60 15.65 10.87
N TYR A 138 1.30 16.15 12.06
CA TYR A 138 1.82 17.42 12.58
C TYR A 138 3.15 17.26 13.31
N LYS A 139 3.62 16.05 13.53
CA LYS A 139 4.75 15.78 14.44
C LYS A 139 6.09 15.65 13.74
N TYR A 140 6.11 15.04 12.54
CA TYR A 140 7.36 14.79 11.83
C TYR A 140 7.37 15.48 10.47
N THR A 141 8.43 16.28 10.30
CA THR A 141 8.65 17.07 9.08
C THR A 141 8.99 16.14 7.92
N MET A 142 8.38 16.40 6.79
CA MET A 142 8.79 15.79 5.54
C MET A 142 9.95 16.59 4.95
N ASP A 143 11.04 15.92 4.58
CA ASP A 143 12.11 16.56 3.81
C ASP A 143 11.70 16.64 2.34
N TYR A 144 11.26 17.83 1.93
CA TYR A 144 10.83 18.09 0.56
C TYR A 144 11.96 18.14 -0.47
N TYR A 145 13.22 18.02 -0.04
CA TYR A 145 14.39 18.03 -0.90
C TYR A 145 14.94 16.64 -1.18
N THR A 146 14.48 15.62 -0.45
CA THR A 146 14.80 14.22 -0.72
C THR A 146 13.81 13.61 -1.71
N ALA A 147 14.18 12.49 -2.31
CA ALA A 147 13.29 11.75 -3.20
C ALA A 147 12.12 11.05 -2.48
N LYS A 148 12.19 10.93 -1.15
CA LYS A 148 11.21 10.19 -0.34
C LYS A 148 10.13 11.11 0.20
N GLY A 149 8.89 10.78 -0.06
CA GLY A 149 7.71 11.48 0.41
C GLY A 149 6.73 10.53 1.09
N LEU A 150 5.48 10.53 0.63
CA LEU A 150 4.46 9.61 1.13
C LEU A 150 4.52 8.28 0.38
N VAL A 151 4.34 7.20 1.13
CA VAL A 151 4.20 5.84 0.59
C VAL A 151 2.80 5.35 0.88
N LEU A 152 2.11 4.88 -0.16
CA LEU A 152 0.84 4.20 -0.03
C LEU A 152 1.08 2.71 -0.19
N GLU A 153 0.74 1.94 0.83
CA GLU A 153 0.94 0.50 0.86
C GLU A 153 -0.39 -0.25 0.91
N PHE A 154 -0.50 -1.29 0.09
CA PHE A 154 -1.62 -2.21 0.08
C PHE A 154 -1.15 -3.58 0.56
N PHE A 155 -1.52 -3.98 1.75
CA PHE A 155 -1.24 -5.30 2.31
C PHE A 155 -2.33 -6.28 1.91
N TRP A 156 -2.00 -7.18 1.00
CA TRP A 156 -2.91 -8.22 0.51
C TRP A 156 -2.94 -9.42 1.46
N THR A 157 -1.82 -9.68 2.13
CA THR A 157 -1.71 -10.62 3.23
C THR A 157 -0.49 -10.30 4.08
N ALA A 158 -0.58 -10.56 5.40
CA ALA A 158 0.51 -10.38 6.34
C ALA A 158 0.43 -11.44 7.43
N GLY A 159 1.56 -11.99 7.81
CA GLY A 159 1.71 -12.80 9.02
C GLY A 159 1.72 -11.92 10.27
N SER A 160 1.66 -12.53 11.44
CA SER A 160 1.46 -11.82 12.71
C SER A 160 2.57 -10.82 13.08
N THR A 161 3.79 -10.99 12.57
CA THR A 161 4.90 -10.04 12.80
C THR A 161 4.89 -8.85 11.86
N ASN A 162 4.16 -8.95 10.73
CA ASN A 162 4.07 -7.88 9.74
C ASN A 162 2.71 -7.16 9.76
N GLY A 163 1.80 -7.60 10.62
CA GLY A 163 0.47 -7.01 10.80
C GLY A 163 0.32 -6.15 12.04
N ASN A 164 1.34 -6.11 12.88
CA ASN A 164 1.35 -5.33 14.12
C ASN A 164 2.25 -4.11 13.96
N ASP A 165 1.89 -3.19 13.09
CA ASP A 165 2.42 -1.85 13.26
C ASP A 165 1.69 -1.24 14.43
N ASP A 166 2.42 -1.10 15.55
CA ASP A 166 1.96 -0.45 16.75
C ASP A 166 1.49 0.96 16.39
N ALA A 167 0.19 1.11 16.27
CA ALA A 167 -0.46 2.41 16.23
C ALA A 167 -0.32 3.03 17.61
N ASN A 168 0.77 3.75 17.87
CA ASN A 168 0.94 4.66 18.99
C ASN A 168 0.91 6.10 18.51
#